data_490c4e94172b7d90cf20fef48bbb4e94
#
_entry.id   490c4e94172b7d90cf20fef48bbb4e94
#
_cell.length_a   1.000
_cell.length_b   1.000
_cell.length_c   1.000
_cell.angle_alpha   90.00
_cell.angle_beta   90.00
_cell.angle_gamma   90.00
#
_symmetry.space_group_name_H-M   'P 1'
#
loop_
_entity.id
_entity.type
_entity.pdbx_description
1 polymer ?
#
loop_
_entity_poly.entity_id
_entity_poly.type
_entity_poly.pdbx_seq_one_letter_code
_entity_poly.pdbx_strand_id
1 'polypeptide(L)'
;MDLILKPTVKCNFKCTFCSSTHLSDDANDIVPLSEIETFLKRFPETNTIIVNGGDPLMMPVQYYWDMIELLDRVGSDAFISFTTNLWPFYKNPKKWAPLFNHERMGITTSFQYGDKRLKGDGTPLTEAEFVAMSDAMLEHVGYRPQFIAVIDDSNVDTVLDTVRLAQRLDVECKVNYAVSSGPQVNNRGTLMGNAGTMYTQADIYEQYLKIYDAGLMEWEYNTKQMVKRLKHGNTTCPLARNCDEGIRSLQPGQGYYSCGAFGDDGEYPIDFAKEMAGEFFTPLKHQEELHSMKEDCSICPMFAICNGCKKTVTDTKRLGLAEHHCRKMKSLAPRIIELNGLTGLVEPTPYVDESVQLIPVQVVSV
;
A
#
# COMPACT_ATOMS: atom_id res chain seq x y z
N MET A 1 -13.47 -10.23 -3.48
CA MET A 1 -12.00 -10.39 -3.69
C MET A 1 -11.50 -9.20 -4.47
N ASP A 2 -10.40 -8.54 -4.05
CA ASP A 2 -9.76 -7.49 -4.85
C ASP A 2 -8.51 -8.06 -5.54
N LEU A 3 -8.26 -7.62 -6.77
CA LEU A 3 -7.08 -8.02 -7.52
C LEU A 3 -6.07 -6.87 -7.57
N ILE A 4 -4.88 -7.06 -7.01
CA ILE A 4 -3.71 -6.23 -7.30
C ILE A 4 -3.08 -6.79 -8.58
N LEU A 5 -3.19 -6.06 -9.66
CA LEU A 5 -2.63 -6.45 -10.95
C LEU A 5 -1.35 -5.67 -11.23
N LYS A 6 -0.24 -6.37 -11.38
CA LYS A 6 1.00 -5.84 -11.93
C LYS A 6 1.14 -6.30 -13.38
N PRO A 7 0.53 -5.61 -14.36
CA PRO A 7 0.51 -6.09 -15.73
C PRO A 7 1.91 -6.21 -16.34
N THR A 8 2.84 -5.40 -15.82
CA THR A 8 4.28 -5.44 -16.10
C THR A 8 5.05 -4.97 -14.87
N VAL A 9 6.27 -5.43 -14.70
CA VAL A 9 7.19 -4.90 -13.68
C VAL A 9 8.14 -3.83 -14.26
N LYS A 10 8.02 -3.53 -15.56
CA LYS A 10 8.78 -2.46 -16.24
C LYS A 10 8.36 -1.08 -15.74
N CYS A 11 9.35 -0.23 -15.44
CA CYS A 11 9.11 1.15 -14.99
C CYS A 11 10.04 2.12 -15.73
N ASN A 12 9.55 3.32 -16.01
CA ASN A 12 10.32 4.44 -16.54
C ASN A 12 11.01 5.29 -15.46
N PHE A 13 10.75 4.99 -14.16
CA PHE A 13 11.42 5.58 -13.00
C PHE A 13 12.35 4.55 -12.34
N LYS A 14 13.31 5.06 -11.53
CA LYS A 14 14.30 4.27 -10.78
C LYS A 14 14.32 4.67 -9.31
N CYS A 15 13.14 4.74 -8.69
CA CYS A 15 13.00 5.17 -7.29
C CYS A 15 13.73 4.23 -6.35
N THR A 16 14.59 4.77 -5.48
CA THR A 16 15.43 3.95 -4.58
C THR A 16 14.68 3.36 -3.39
N PHE A 17 13.50 3.90 -3.06
CA PHE A 17 12.61 3.34 -2.03
C PHE A 17 11.63 2.28 -2.55
N CYS A 18 11.59 2.06 -3.87
CA CYS A 18 10.57 1.19 -4.47
C CYS A 18 10.91 -0.28 -4.27
N SER A 19 9.97 -1.05 -3.73
CA SER A 19 10.10 -2.49 -3.52
C SER A 19 10.24 -3.28 -4.82
N SER A 20 9.75 -2.76 -5.94
CA SER A 20 9.76 -3.45 -7.24
C SER A 20 10.87 -3.00 -8.20
N THR A 21 11.72 -2.02 -7.84
CA THR A 21 12.74 -1.48 -8.77
C THR A 21 13.68 -2.55 -9.30
N HIS A 22 14.07 -3.51 -8.46
CA HIS A 22 14.97 -4.60 -8.85
C HIS A 22 14.37 -5.58 -9.88
N LEU A 23 13.05 -5.58 -10.04
CA LEU A 23 12.34 -6.43 -10.99
C LEU A 23 12.22 -5.79 -12.38
N SER A 24 12.55 -4.50 -12.51
CA SER A 24 12.23 -3.72 -13.72
C SER A 24 13.26 -3.83 -14.86
N ASP A 25 14.49 -4.25 -14.56
CA ASP A 25 15.59 -4.17 -15.52
C ASP A 25 15.51 -5.24 -16.64
N ASP A 26 14.96 -6.43 -16.37
CA ASP A 26 14.87 -7.55 -17.33
C ASP A 26 13.43 -7.88 -17.77
N ALA A 27 12.49 -7.00 -17.49
CA ALA A 27 11.08 -7.32 -17.57
C ALA A 27 10.50 -7.10 -18.98
N ASN A 28 10.42 -8.15 -19.75
CA ASN A 28 9.61 -8.19 -20.99
C ASN A 28 8.28 -8.94 -20.80
N ASP A 29 8.11 -9.64 -19.70
CA ASP A 29 6.92 -10.41 -19.44
C ASP A 29 5.75 -9.52 -19.03
N ILE A 30 4.57 -9.92 -19.45
CA ILE A 30 3.31 -9.26 -19.12
C ILE A 30 2.33 -10.30 -18.57
N VAL A 31 1.38 -9.86 -17.76
CA VAL A 31 0.23 -10.69 -17.40
C VAL A 31 -0.72 -10.76 -18.58
N PRO A 32 -0.98 -11.96 -19.14
CA PRO A 32 -1.91 -12.10 -20.25
C PRO A 32 -3.36 -11.92 -19.76
N LEU A 33 -4.21 -11.36 -20.60
CA LEU A 33 -5.64 -11.16 -20.26
C LEU A 33 -6.37 -12.46 -19.95
N SER A 34 -5.92 -13.60 -20.48
CA SER A 34 -6.47 -14.93 -20.17
C SER A 34 -6.30 -15.33 -18.70
N GLU A 35 -5.24 -14.88 -18.03
CA GLU A 35 -5.08 -15.12 -16.59
C GLU A 35 -6.05 -14.25 -15.77
N ILE A 36 -6.26 -13.00 -16.20
CA ILE A 36 -7.26 -12.11 -15.58
C ILE A 36 -8.67 -12.68 -15.78
N GLU A 37 -8.97 -13.17 -16.98
CA GLU A 37 -10.25 -13.83 -17.27
C GLU A 37 -10.48 -15.04 -16.36
N THR A 38 -9.46 -15.88 -16.20
CA THR A 38 -9.51 -17.06 -15.34
C THR A 38 -9.74 -16.67 -13.88
N PHE A 39 -9.05 -15.64 -13.41
CA PHE A 39 -9.24 -15.08 -12.07
C PHE A 39 -10.67 -14.57 -11.85
N LEU A 40 -11.20 -13.76 -12.77
CA LEU A 40 -12.54 -13.18 -12.65
C LEU A 40 -13.64 -14.25 -12.69
N LYS A 41 -13.46 -15.31 -13.47
CA LYS A 41 -14.38 -16.47 -13.48
C LYS A 41 -14.36 -17.22 -12.14
N ARG A 42 -13.24 -17.27 -11.47
CA ARG A 42 -13.09 -17.91 -10.15
C ARG A 42 -13.62 -17.04 -9.02
N PHE A 43 -13.45 -15.71 -9.13
CA PHE A 43 -13.85 -14.72 -8.14
C PHE A 43 -14.77 -13.66 -8.77
N PRO A 44 -16.02 -14.05 -9.14
CA PRO A 44 -16.95 -13.13 -9.82
C PRO A 44 -17.37 -11.93 -8.96
N GLU A 45 -17.19 -12.02 -7.65
CA GLU A 45 -17.43 -10.93 -6.70
C GLU A 45 -16.29 -9.88 -6.66
N THR A 46 -15.34 -9.94 -7.58
CA THR A 46 -14.24 -8.96 -7.65
C THR A 46 -14.80 -7.57 -7.95
N ASN A 47 -14.60 -6.64 -7.03
CA ASN A 47 -15.09 -5.27 -7.15
C ASN A 47 -14.05 -4.29 -7.67
N THR A 48 -12.76 -4.57 -7.42
CA THR A 48 -11.69 -3.66 -7.78
C THR A 48 -10.48 -4.41 -8.35
N ILE A 49 -9.99 -3.92 -9.47
CA ILE A 49 -8.69 -4.30 -10.02
C ILE A 49 -7.75 -3.12 -9.80
N ILE A 50 -6.83 -3.27 -8.84
CA ILE A 50 -5.83 -2.26 -8.48
C ILE A 50 -4.62 -2.47 -9.39
N VAL A 51 -4.48 -1.63 -10.40
CA VAL A 51 -3.41 -1.74 -11.38
C VAL A 51 -2.20 -0.92 -10.93
N ASN A 52 -1.12 -1.60 -10.67
CA ASN A 52 0.18 -1.01 -10.33
C ASN A 52 1.31 -1.85 -10.96
N GLY A 53 2.43 -2.05 -10.32
CA GLY A 53 3.54 -2.86 -10.81
C GLY A 53 4.82 -2.04 -10.90
N GLY A 54 5.51 -2.07 -12.02
CA GLY A 54 6.52 -1.07 -12.36
C GLY A 54 5.82 0.29 -12.55
N ASP A 55 5.45 0.59 -13.79
CA ASP A 55 4.46 1.63 -14.05
C ASP A 55 3.44 1.09 -15.08
N PRO A 56 2.13 1.16 -14.79
CA PRO A 56 1.10 0.66 -15.72
C PRO A 56 1.16 1.27 -17.11
N LEU A 57 1.60 2.53 -17.23
CA LEU A 57 1.66 3.23 -18.52
C LEU A 57 2.85 2.78 -19.39
N MET A 58 3.65 1.83 -18.91
CA MET A 58 4.63 1.12 -19.74
C MET A 58 3.98 0.04 -20.62
N MET A 59 2.74 -0.32 -20.35
CA MET A 59 1.92 -1.18 -21.21
C MET A 59 1.38 -0.40 -22.39
N PRO A 60 1.08 -1.06 -23.54
CA PRO A 60 0.27 -0.46 -24.58
C PRO A 60 -1.11 -0.06 -24.05
N VAL A 61 -1.62 1.11 -24.46
CA VAL A 61 -2.97 1.57 -24.05
C VAL A 61 -4.05 0.55 -24.45
N GLN A 62 -3.87 -0.16 -25.57
CA GLN A 62 -4.80 -1.18 -26.08
C GLN A 62 -5.01 -2.33 -25.07
N TYR A 63 -3.98 -2.71 -24.31
CA TYR A 63 -4.12 -3.74 -23.27
C TYR A 63 -5.25 -3.43 -22.29
N TYR A 64 -5.42 -2.16 -21.95
CA TYR A 64 -6.47 -1.75 -21.01
C TYR A 64 -7.85 -1.63 -21.65
N TRP A 65 -7.91 -1.26 -22.92
CA TRP A 65 -9.15 -1.35 -23.68
C TRP A 65 -9.62 -2.80 -23.81
N ASP A 66 -8.71 -3.70 -24.16
CA ASP A 66 -8.99 -5.13 -24.24
C ASP A 66 -9.40 -5.70 -22.86
N MET A 67 -8.84 -5.15 -21.75
CA MET A 67 -9.26 -5.53 -20.41
C MET A 67 -10.67 -5.03 -20.07
N ILE A 68 -11.05 -3.83 -20.49
CA ILE A 68 -12.43 -3.33 -20.32
C ILE A 68 -13.41 -4.21 -21.11
N GLU A 69 -13.10 -4.54 -22.36
CA GLU A 69 -13.90 -5.46 -23.17
C GLU A 69 -13.98 -6.86 -22.54
N LEU A 70 -12.92 -7.32 -21.90
CA LEU A 70 -12.92 -8.56 -21.13
C LEU A 70 -13.90 -8.49 -19.96
N LEU A 71 -13.88 -7.42 -19.17
CA LEU A 71 -14.81 -7.23 -18.06
C LEU A 71 -16.26 -7.29 -18.53
N ASP A 72 -16.59 -6.59 -19.60
CA ASP A 72 -17.94 -6.60 -20.18
C ASP A 72 -18.32 -8.01 -20.64
N ARG A 73 -17.41 -8.73 -21.30
CA ARG A 73 -17.65 -10.09 -21.80
C ARG A 73 -17.92 -11.11 -20.67
N VAL A 74 -17.22 -10.96 -19.53
CA VAL A 74 -17.41 -11.86 -18.38
C VAL A 74 -18.52 -11.39 -17.42
N GLY A 75 -19.13 -10.24 -17.68
CA GLY A 75 -20.18 -9.65 -16.85
C GLY A 75 -19.69 -9.15 -15.50
N SER A 76 -18.44 -8.65 -15.44
CA SER A 76 -17.85 -8.10 -14.23
C SER A 76 -18.04 -6.58 -14.16
N ASP A 77 -18.50 -6.08 -13.02
CA ASP A 77 -18.63 -4.65 -12.72
C ASP A 77 -17.39 -4.08 -12.05
N ALA A 78 -16.26 -4.79 -12.07
CA ALA A 78 -15.05 -4.37 -11.41
C ALA A 78 -14.58 -3.00 -11.88
N PHE A 79 -14.21 -2.15 -10.91
CA PHE A 79 -13.61 -0.85 -11.14
C PHE A 79 -12.08 -1.01 -11.29
N ILE A 80 -11.49 -0.28 -12.21
CA ILE A 80 -10.05 -0.33 -12.48
C ILE A 80 -9.39 0.89 -11.85
N SER A 81 -8.60 0.68 -10.80
CA SER A 81 -7.90 1.72 -10.07
C SER A 81 -6.41 1.72 -10.42
N PHE A 82 -5.94 2.73 -11.14
CA PHE A 82 -4.53 2.88 -11.47
C PHE A 82 -3.74 3.59 -10.38
N THR A 83 -2.50 3.12 -10.16
CA THR A 83 -1.46 3.90 -9.50
C THR A 83 -0.27 4.02 -10.44
N THR A 84 0.01 5.22 -10.93
CA THR A 84 1.04 5.50 -11.93
C THR A 84 1.85 6.74 -11.55
N ASN A 85 3.10 6.83 -12.02
CA ASN A 85 3.91 8.05 -11.87
C ASN A 85 3.48 9.19 -12.81
N LEU A 86 2.50 8.95 -13.69
CA LEU A 86 1.94 9.87 -14.69
C LEU A 86 2.92 10.43 -15.72
N TRP A 87 4.20 10.11 -15.67
CA TRP A 87 5.17 10.67 -16.61
C TRP A 87 4.87 10.34 -18.07
N PRO A 88 4.48 9.10 -18.44
CA PRO A 88 4.07 8.79 -19.82
C PRO A 88 2.78 9.51 -20.23
N PHE A 89 1.84 9.74 -19.32
CA PHE A 89 0.66 10.56 -19.58
C PHE A 89 1.05 12.00 -19.87
N TYR A 90 1.86 12.62 -19.00
CA TYR A 90 2.32 13.99 -19.14
C TYR A 90 3.04 14.24 -20.48
N LYS A 91 3.83 13.27 -20.95
CA LYS A 91 4.50 13.35 -22.24
C LYS A 91 3.57 13.18 -23.43
N ASN A 92 2.45 12.48 -23.29
CA ASN A 92 1.47 12.27 -24.36
C ASN A 92 0.05 12.14 -23.79
N PRO A 93 -0.58 13.22 -23.31
CA PRO A 93 -1.90 13.14 -22.70
C PRO A 93 -2.99 12.66 -23.66
N LYS A 94 -2.91 13.03 -24.93
CA LYS A 94 -3.89 12.62 -25.95
C LYS A 94 -4.00 11.10 -26.13
N LYS A 95 -2.92 10.37 -25.88
CA LYS A 95 -2.90 8.92 -25.94
C LYS A 95 -3.72 8.26 -24.81
N TRP A 96 -3.66 8.83 -23.61
CA TRP A 96 -4.17 8.23 -22.40
C TRP A 96 -5.50 8.80 -21.92
N ALA A 97 -5.77 10.09 -22.24
CA ALA A 97 -6.96 10.76 -21.76
C ALA A 97 -8.28 10.05 -22.14
N PRO A 98 -8.46 9.47 -23.33
CA PRO A 98 -9.68 8.71 -23.62
C PRO A 98 -9.90 7.52 -22.68
N LEU A 99 -8.83 6.79 -22.33
CA LEU A 99 -8.90 5.69 -21.37
C LEU A 99 -9.19 6.23 -19.96
N PHE A 100 -8.52 7.26 -19.52
CA PHE A 100 -8.65 7.83 -18.17
C PHE A 100 -10.02 8.49 -17.93
N ASN A 101 -10.72 8.86 -18.99
CA ASN A 101 -12.10 9.37 -18.94
C ASN A 101 -13.16 8.25 -18.95
N HIS A 102 -12.76 6.98 -19.04
CA HIS A 102 -13.72 5.89 -19.03
C HIS A 102 -14.31 5.72 -17.61
N GLU A 103 -15.63 5.45 -17.54
CA GLU A 103 -16.38 5.38 -16.27
C GLU A 103 -15.87 4.33 -15.28
N ARG A 104 -15.24 3.26 -15.77
CA ARG A 104 -14.64 2.20 -14.94
C ARG A 104 -13.24 2.55 -14.43
N MET A 105 -12.71 3.74 -14.74
CA MET A 105 -11.32 4.09 -14.46
C MET A 105 -11.19 5.11 -13.34
N GLY A 106 -10.28 4.85 -12.41
CA GLY A 106 -9.82 5.83 -11.42
C GLY A 106 -8.31 5.92 -11.42
N ILE A 107 -7.79 7.14 -11.43
CA ILE A 107 -6.35 7.39 -11.52
C ILE A 107 -5.85 8.00 -10.22
N THR A 108 -4.86 7.34 -9.63
CA THR A 108 -4.02 7.90 -8.57
C THR A 108 -2.59 8.00 -9.04
N THR A 109 -1.85 8.91 -8.44
CA THR A 109 -0.44 9.11 -8.76
C THR A 109 0.42 9.04 -7.50
N SER A 110 1.66 9.43 -7.59
CA SER A 110 2.57 9.36 -6.45
C SER A 110 3.58 10.50 -6.47
N PHE A 111 3.73 11.13 -5.31
CA PHE A 111 4.72 12.17 -5.06
C PHE A 111 5.09 12.22 -3.59
N GLN A 112 6.34 12.48 -3.28
CA GLN A 112 6.84 12.89 -1.97
C GLN A 112 8.05 13.79 -2.18
N TYR A 113 8.31 14.64 -1.23
CA TYR A 113 9.56 15.41 -1.20
C TYR A 113 10.77 14.50 -0.92
N GLY A 114 11.94 14.97 -1.33
CA GLY A 114 13.22 14.26 -1.20
C GLY A 114 13.80 13.86 -2.56
N ASP A 115 14.92 13.19 -2.53
CA ASP A 115 15.75 12.86 -3.69
C ASP A 115 15.64 11.38 -4.16
N LYS A 116 14.78 10.60 -3.52
CA LYS A 116 14.66 9.15 -3.76
C LYS A 116 13.70 8.77 -4.89
N ARG A 117 12.82 9.69 -5.33
CA ARG A 117 11.91 9.45 -6.48
C ARG A 117 12.60 9.88 -7.76
N LEU A 118 13.31 8.95 -8.38
CA LEU A 118 14.16 9.22 -9.53
C LEU A 118 13.43 8.90 -10.84
N LYS A 119 13.50 9.85 -11.79
CA LYS A 119 13.15 9.64 -13.20
C LYS A 119 14.15 8.69 -13.86
N GLY A 120 13.87 8.25 -15.09
CA GLY A 120 14.75 7.33 -15.82
C GLY A 120 16.16 7.88 -16.10
N ASP A 121 16.32 9.21 -16.13
CA ASP A 121 17.60 9.91 -16.24
C ASP A 121 18.37 10.06 -14.93
N GLY A 122 17.82 9.54 -13.81
CA GLY A 122 18.41 9.61 -12.49
C GLY A 122 18.18 10.93 -11.76
N THR A 123 17.43 11.87 -12.32
CA THR A 123 17.10 13.13 -11.64
C THR A 123 15.85 12.97 -10.78
N PRO A 124 15.80 13.61 -9.59
CA PRO A 124 14.59 13.57 -8.75
C PRO A 124 13.38 14.21 -9.45
N LEU A 125 12.20 13.69 -9.18
CA LEU A 125 10.94 14.32 -9.55
C LEU A 125 10.72 15.53 -8.65
N THR A 126 10.58 16.71 -9.24
CA THR A 126 10.37 17.96 -8.51
C THR A 126 8.90 18.25 -8.24
N GLU A 127 8.58 19.11 -7.25
CA GLU A 127 7.23 19.61 -7.00
C GLU A 127 6.65 20.28 -8.25
N ALA A 128 7.43 21.12 -8.93
CA ALA A 128 6.98 21.82 -10.13
C ALA A 128 6.57 20.86 -11.26
N GLU A 129 7.34 19.79 -11.47
CA GLU A 129 6.98 18.74 -12.43
C GLU A 129 5.73 17.98 -12.01
N PHE A 130 5.59 17.67 -10.72
CA PHE A 130 4.41 16.99 -10.20
C PHE A 130 3.15 17.84 -10.36
N VAL A 131 3.21 19.12 -10.03
CA VAL A 131 2.11 20.07 -10.23
C VAL A 131 1.74 20.15 -11.71
N ALA A 132 2.73 20.28 -12.60
CA ALA A 132 2.47 20.31 -14.04
C ALA A 132 1.80 19.03 -14.56
N MET A 133 2.17 17.85 -14.05
CA MET A 133 1.49 16.59 -14.38
C MET A 133 0.05 16.55 -13.87
N SER A 134 -0.18 17.05 -12.66
CA SER A 134 -1.50 17.14 -12.05
C SER A 134 -2.40 18.12 -12.81
N ASP A 135 -1.85 19.26 -13.25
CA ASP A 135 -2.56 20.24 -14.07
C ASP A 135 -2.88 19.68 -15.47
N ALA A 136 -1.98 18.90 -16.07
CA ALA A 136 -2.27 18.22 -17.34
C ALA A 136 -3.42 17.19 -17.19
N MET A 137 -3.53 16.52 -16.05
CA MET A 137 -4.69 15.67 -15.75
C MET A 137 -5.97 16.49 -15.68
N LEU A 138 -5.97 17.63 -14.97
CA LEU A 138 -7.12 18.52 -14.91
C LEU A 138 -7.53 19.03 -16.31
N GLU A 139 -6.56 19.42 -17.14
CA GLU A 139 -6.81 19.92 -18.49
C GLU A 139 -7.41 18.87 -19.44
N HIS A 140 -6.88 17.64 -19.40
CA HIS A 140 -7.21 16.62 -20.39
C HIS A 140 -8.22 15.57 -19.92
N VAL A 141 -8.39 15.42 -18.60
CA VAL A 141 -9.26 14.39 -17.98
C VAL A 141 -10.33 15.02 -17.09
N GLY A 142 -10.17 16.30 -16.71
CA GLY A 142 -11.17 17.05 -15.96
C GLY A 142 -11.02 16.98 -14.44
N TYR A 143 -10.01 16.29 -13.90
CA TYR A 143 -9.73 16.28 -12.46
C TYR A 143 -8.23 16.14 -12.18
N ARG A 144 -7.81 16.57 -10.98
CA ARG A 144 -6.48 16.28 -10.44
C ARG A 144 -6.50 14.94 -9.70
N PRO A 145 -5.53 14.05 -9.95
CA PRO A 145 -5.49 12.77 -9.26
C PRO A 145 -5.08 12.92 -7.79
N GLN A 146 -5.64 12.10 -6.93
CA GLN A 146 -5.10 11.87 -5.60
C GLN A 146 -3.69 11.26 -5.72
N PHE A 147 -2.86 11.40 -4.68
CA PHE A 147 -1.52 10.87 -4.75
C PHE A 147 -1.06 10.14 -3.49
N ILE A 148 -0.15 9.20 -3.68
CA ILE A 148 0.49 8.44 -2.62
C ILE A 148 1.88 9.02 -2.38
N ALA A 149 2.22 9.28 -1.11
CA ALA A 149 3.56 9.64 -0.67
C ALA A 149 4.17 8.49 0.12
N VAL A 150 5.42 8.14 -0.18
CA VAL A 150 6.17 7.14 0.57
C VAL A 150 7.16 7.83 1.48
N ILE A 151 7.03 7.58 2.78
CA ILE A 151 7.80 8.24 3.83
C ILE A 151 8.75 7.23 4.47
N ASP A 152 9.97 7.67 4.65
CA ASP A 152 10.99 7.03 5.47
C ASP A 152 11.70 8.09 6.32
N ASP A 153 12.75 7.73 7.01
CA ASP A 153 13.51 8.64 7.88
C ASP A 153 14.23 9.75 7.12
N SER A 154 14.51 9.57 5.82
CA SER A 154 15.18 10.60 5.02
C SER A 154 14.29 11.76 4.61
N ASN A 155 12.95 11.56 4.64
CA ASN A 155 11.99 12.59 4.24
C ASN A 155 10.82 12.77 5.23
N VAL A 156 10.92 12.19 6.41
CA VAL A 156 9.87 12.29 7.46
C VAL A 156 9.55 13.74 7.85
N ASP A 157 10.52 14.63 7.80
CA ASP A 157 10.35 16.04 8.12
C ASP A 157 9.49 16.79 7.09
N THR A 158 9.30 16.22 5.90
CA THR A 158 8.50 16.81 4.82
C THR A 158 7.04 16.35 4.80
N VAL A 159 6.61 15.55 5.76
CA VAL A 159 5.25 14.98 5.78
C VAL A 159 4.18 16.06 5.78
N LEU A 160 4.31 17.09 6.64
CA LEU A 160 3.32 18.16 6.69
C LEU A 160 3.30 19.00 5.39
N ASP A 161 4.45 19.21 4.76
CA ASP A 161 4.53 19.92 3.49
C ASP A 161 3.91 19.10 2.36
N THR A 162 4.06 17.78 2.40
CA THR A 162 3.36 16.86 1.47
C THR A 162 1.84 16.97 1.59
N VAL A 163 1.31 17.02 2.82
CA VAL A 163 -0.14 17.18 3.03
C VAL A 163 -0.61 18.59 2.67
N ARG A 164 0.19 19.62 2.95
CA ARG A 164 -0.11 20.99 2.50
C ARG A 164 -0.10 21.11 0.97
N LEU A 165 0.74 20.36 0.28
CA LEU A 165 0.68 20.30 -1.19
C LEU A 165 -0.66 19.72 -1.66
N ALA A 166 -1.13 18.63 -1.03
CA ALA A 166 -2.44 18.07 -1.32
C ALA A 166 -3.55 19.10 -1.11
N GLN A 167 -3.51 19.85 0.01
CA GLN A 167 -4.43 20.95 0.29
C GLN A 167 -4.38 22.05 -0.79
N ARG A 168 -3.18 22.47 -1.22
CA ARG A 168 -3.04 23.49 -2.28
C ARG A 168 -3.60 23.03 -3.63
N LEU A 169 -3.51 21.75 -3.93
CA LEU A 169 -4.01 21.16 -5.17
C LEU A 169 -5.49 20.77 -5.09
N ASP A 170 -6.10 20.92 -3.92
CA ASP A 170 -7.48 20.49 -3.64
C ASP A 170 -7.70 18.99 -3.94
N VAL A 171 -6.77 18.16 -3.47
CA VAL A 171 -6.82 16.70 -3.59
C VAL A 171 -6.49 16.02 -2.26
N GLU A 172 -6.86 14.76 -2.12
CA GLU A 172 -6.43 13.95 -0.99
C GLU A 172 -5.09 13.30 -1.29
N CYS A 173 -4.18 13.23 -0.32
CA CYS A 173 -3.01 12.38 -0.40
C CYS A 173 -3.13 11.18 0.55
N LYS A 174 -2.30 10.17 0.31
CA LYS A 174 -2.16 9.00 1.17
C LYS A 174 -0.71 8.84 1.56
N VAL A 175 -0.39 9.11 2.81
CA VAL A 175 0.96 9.00 3.37
C VAL A 175 1.19 7.56 3.81
N ASN A 176 2.08 6.86 3.12
CA ASN A 176 2.50 5.49 3.44
C ASN A 176 3.96 5.49 3.92
N TYR A 177 4.34 4.48 4.70
CA TYR A 177 5.76 4.24 4.99
C TYR A 177 6.38 3.33 3.93
N ALA A 178 7.71 3.41 3.77
CA ALA A 178 8.46 2.49 2.92
C ALA A 178 8.41 1.07 3.53
N VAL A 179 7.80 0.13 2.80
CA VAL A 179 7.74 -1.27 3.26
C VAL A 179 9.11 -1.92 3.13
N SER A 180 9.42 -2.84 4.05
CA SER A 180 10.66 -3.62 4.05
C SER A 180 10.59 -4.73 3.01
N SER A 181 10.67 -4.38 1.73
CA SER A 181 10.58 -5.30 0.58
C SER A 181 11.54 -4.87 -0.51
N GLY A 182 12.00 -5.81 -1.32
CA GLY A 182 12.89 -5.58 -2.44
C GLY A 182 14.17 -4.86 -2.03
N PRO A 183 14.60 -3.78 -2.71
CA PRO A 183 15.81 -3.04 -2.39
C PRO A 183 15.79 -2.32 -1.04
N GLN A 184 14.64 -2.19 -0.40
CA GLN A 184 14.56 -1.63 0.95
C GLN A 184 15.19 -2.55 2.01
N VAL A 185 15.34 -3.84 1.68
CA VAL A 185 15.97 -4.84 2.53
C VAL A 185 17.10 -5.51 1.76
N ASN A 186 18.31 -5.47 2.28
CA ASN A 186 19.42 -6.22 1.68
C ASN A 186 19.32 -7.72 2.00
N ASN A 187 20.17 -8.53 1.33
CA ASN A 187 20.23 -9.98 1.53
C ASN A 187 20.50 -10.44 2.97
N ARG A 188 20.84 -9.54 3.87
CA ARG A 188 21.07 -9.79 5.30
C ARG A 188 19.90 -9.33 6.17
N GLY A 189 18.81 -8.87 5.57
CA GLY A 189 17.66 -8.35 6.30
C GLY A 189 17.87 -6.93 6.87
N THR A 190 18.89 -6.21 6.42
CA THR A 190 19.12 -4.83 6.82
C THR A 190 18.39 -3.89 5.88
N LEU A 191 17.73 -2.85 6.40
CA LEU A 191 17.08 -1.84 5.57
C LEU A 191 18.08 -1.14 4.65
N MET A 192 17.78 -1.12 3.35
CA MET A 192 18.59 -0.48 2.33
C MET A 192 18.27 1.02 2.26
N GLY A 193 19.31 1.81 1.96
CA GLY A 193 19.17 3.25 1.75
C GLY A 193 19.12 4.10 3.03
N ASN A 194 18.74 3.50 4.15
CA ASN A 194 18.66 4.13 5.45
C ASN A 194 19.43 3.27 6.46
N ALA A 195 20.73 3.05 6.19
CA ALA A 195 21.57 2.23 7.04
C ALA A 195 21.47 2.70 8.50
N GLY A 196 20.88 1.87 9.35
CA GLY A 196 20.70 2.16 10.77
C GLY A 196 19.37 2.80 11.14
N THR A 197 18.44 3.01 10.21
CA THR A 197 17.13 3.52 10.56
C THR A 197 16.20 2.40 10.99
N MET A 198 15.40 2.72 11.98
CA MET A 198 14.43 1.80 12.56
C MET A 198 13.01 2.25 12.21
N TYR A 199 12.80 2.79 10.99
CA TYR A 199 11.50 3.28 10.54
C TYR A 199 10.54 2.12 10.31
N THR A 200 9.45 2.12 11.06
CA THR A 200 8.44 1.07 11.04
C THR A 200 7.05 1.64 10.79
N GLN A 201 6.06 0.78 10.69
CA GLN A 201 4.66 1.21 10.66
C GLN A 201 4.27 2.08 11.87
N ALA A 202 4.87 1.86 13.05
CA ALA A 202 4.61 2.71 14.22
C ALA A 202 5.08 4.15 14.03
N ASP A 203 6.14 4.34 13.27
CA ASP A 203 6.69 5.68 12.97
C ASP A 203 5.74 6.47 12.07
N ILE A 204 5.10 5.81 11.12
CA ILE A 204 4.10 6.50 10.28
C ILE A 204 2.83 6.85 11.06
N TYR A 205 2.42 6.06 12.06
CA TYR A 205 1.31 6.43 12.95
C TYR A 205 1.60 7.70 13.75
N GLU A 206 2.85 7.90 14.17
CA GLU A 206 3.25 9.17 14.78
C GLU A 206 3.07 10.35 13.82
N GLN A 207 3.35 10.16 12.52
CA GLN A 207 3.12 11.21 11.54
C GLN A 207 1.62 11.48 11.33
N TYR A 208 0.76 10.47 11.36
CA TYR A 208 -0.69 10.67 11.29
C TYR A 208 -1.19 11.51 12.47
N LEU A 209 -0.65 11.32 13.67
CA LEU A 209 -0.98 12.18 14.81
C LEU A 209 -0.50 13.62 14.60
N LYS A 210 0.70 13.84 14.06
CA LYS A 210 1.20 15.18 13.72
C LYS A 210 0.33 15.86 12.65
N ILE A 211 -0.13 15.12 11.64
CA ILE A 211 -1.06 15.63 10.61
C ILE A 211 -2.38 16.06 11.24
N TYR A 212 -2.92 15.22 12.14
CA TYR A 212 -4.14 15.53 12.87
C TYR A 212 -3.99 16.79 13.71
N ASP A 213 -2.94 16.89 14.52
CA ASP A 213 -2.67 18.03 15.40
C ASP A 213 -2.39 19.33 14.62
N ALA A 214 -1.90 19.22 13.38
CA ALA A 214 -1.73 20.35 12.46
C ALA A 214 -3.04 20.78 11.77
N GLY A 215 -4.19 20.13 12.03
CA GLY A 215 -5.47 20.42 11.40
C GLY A 215 -5.56 20.04 9.92
N LEU A 216 -4.70 19.12 9.46
CA LEU A 216 -4.59 18.74 8.04
C LEU A 216 -5.28 17.40 7.72
N MET A 217 -6.00 16.82 8.67
CA MET A 217 -6.60 15.49 8.54
C MET A 217 -7.47 15.33 7.28
N GLU A 218 -8.21 16.38 6.89
CA GLU A 218 -9.13 16.32 5.74
C GLU A 218 -8.40 16.05 4.40
N TRP A 219 -7.11 16.32 4.35
CA TRP A 219 -6.28 16.17 3.16
C TRP A 219 -5.44 14.89 3.15
N GLU A 220 -5.56 14.05 4.21
CA GLU A 220 -4.77 12.82 4.31
C GLU A 220 -5.64 11.62 4.69
N TYR A 221 -5.67 10.64 3.77
CA TYR A 221 -6.54 9.47 3.85
C TYR A 221 -6.30 8.60 5.10
N ASN A 222 -5.04 8.24 5.38
CA ASN A 222 -4.73 7.32 6.48
C ASN A 222 -4.99 7.94 7.85
N THR A 223 -4.78 9.23 8.01
CA THR A 223 -5.12 9.98 9.24
C THR A 223 -6.63 9.98 9.47
N LYS A 224 -7.43 10.20 8.43
CA LYS A 224 -8.89 10.06 8.51
C LYS A 224 -9.32 8.64 8.92
N GLN A 225 -8.66 7.62 8.36
CA GLN A 225 -8.95 6.24 8.72
C GLN A 225 -8.52 5.94 10.16
N MET A 226 -7.37 6.42 10.62
CA MET A 226 -6.88 6.22 11.98
C MET A 226 -7.90 6.70 13.03
N VAL A 227 -8.50 7.87 12.86
CA VAL A 227 -9.47 8.43 13.83
C VAL A 227 -10.86 7.75 13.79
N LYS A 228 -11.11 6.88 12.81
CA LYS A 228 -12.38 6.13 12.66
C LYS A 228 -12.20 4.63 12.90
N ARG A 229 -10.99 4.16 12.95
CA ARG A 229 -10.63 2.74 12.85
C ARG A 229 -11.26 1.87 13.91
N LEU A 230 -11.19 2.29 15.16
CA LEU A 230 -11.71 1.49 16.28
C LEU A 230 -13.24 1.42 16.31
N LYS A 231 -13.92 2.44 15.75
CA LYS A 231 -15.38 2.47 15.65
C LYS A 231 -15.92 1.69 14.45
N HIS A 232 -15.23 1.76 13.33
CA HIS A 232 -15.76 1.28 12.05
C HIS A 232 -15.02 0.06 11.49
N GLY A 233 -13.98 -0.42 12.18
CA GLY A 233 -13.20 -1.57 11.74
C GLY A 233 -12.49 -1.35 10.40
N ASN A 234 -12.39 -0.10 9.94
CA ASN A 234 -11.76 0.24 8.68
C ASN A 234 -10.31 -0.17 8.65
N THR A 235 -9.93 -0.82 7.58
CA THR A 235 -8.56 -1.23 7.37
C THR A 235 -8.05 -0.58 6.10
N THR A 236 -6.88 0.05 6.22
CA THR A 236 -6.12 0.47 5.06
C THR A 236 -4.96 -0.49 4.87
N CYS A 237 -4.65 -0.83 3.64
CA CYS A 237 -3.41 -1.51 3.35
C CYS A 237 -2.22 -0.62 3.78
N PRO A 238 -1.23 -1.15 4.48
CA PRO A 238 -0.90 -2.54 4.76
C PRO A 238 -1.59 -3.15 6.00
N LEU A 239 -2.67 -2.57 6.45
CA LEU A 239 -3.28 -2.88 7.72
C LEU A 239 -4.50 -3.81 7.60
N ALA A 240 -4.75 -4.38 6.43
CA ALA A 240 -5.84 -5.32 6.21
C ALA A 240 -5.56 -6.67 6.92
N ARG A 241 -6.53 -7.15 7.69
CA ARG A 241 -6.39 -8.42 8.44
C ARG A 241 -6.60 -9.64 7.57
N ASN A 242 -7.54 -9.56 6.63
CA ASN A 242 -8.02 -10.69 5.84
C ASN A 242 -7.46 -10.65 4.42
N CYS A 243 -6.16 -10.35 4.27
CA CYS A 243 -5.53 -10.34 2.95
C CYS A 243 -5.66 -11.70 2.25
N ASP A 244 -5.57 -12.80 3.00
CA ASP A 244 -5.70 -14.15 2.43
C ASP A 244 -7.09 -14.44 1.85
N GLU A 245 -8.12 -13.78 2.36
CA GLU A 245 -9.50 -13.95 1.92
C GLU A 245 -9.97 -12.84 0.98
N GLY A 246 -9.37 -11.65 1.09
CA GLY A 246 -9.87 -10.44 0.43
C GLY A 246 -9.03 -9.94 -0.73
N ILE A 247 -7.76 -10.34 -0.85
CA ILE A 247 -6.83 -9.75 -1.82
C ILE A 247 -5.98 -10.83 -2.47
N ARG A 248 -5.77 -10.70 -3.78
CA ARG A 248 -4.75 -11.42 -4.54
C ARG A 248 -3.89 -10.45 -5.33
N SER A 249 -2.62 -10.80 -5.50
CA SER A 249 -1.69 -10.08 -6.36
C SER A 249 -1.23 -10.98 -7.50
N LEU A 250 -1.45 -10.54 -8.73
CA LEU A 250 -1.02 -11.22 -9.95
C LEU A 250 0.03 -10.37 -10.66
N GLN A 251 1.15 -10.99 -10.99
CA GLN A 251 2.28 -10.34 -11.66
C GLN A 251 2.84 -11.24 -12.76
N PRO A 252 3.66 -10.73 -13.70
CA PRO A 252 4.19 -11.51 -14.80
C PRO A 252 4.86 -12.83 -14.36
N GLY A 253 4.90 -13.81 -15.26
CA GLY A 253 5.48 -15.12 -14.99
C GLY A 253 4.67 -16.00 -14.03
N GLN A 254 3.35 -15.80 -14.00
CA GLN A 254 2.42 -16.49 -13.08
C GLN A 254 2.73 -16.25 -11.60
N GLY A 255 3.37 -15.13 -11.28
CA GLY A 255 3.57 -14.71 -9.90
C GLY A 255 2.24 -14.38 -9.24
N TYR A 256 1.85 -15.18 -8.23
CA TYR A 256 0.55 -15.07 -7.57
C TYR A 256 0.70 -15.15 -6.05
N TYR A 257 0.15 -14.15 -5.35
CA TYR A 257 0.40 -13.94 -3.93
C TYR A 257 -0.83 -13.36 -3.21
N SER A 258 -0.87 -13.49 -1.89
CA SER A 258 -1.87 -12.81 -1.05
C SER A 258 -1.56 -11.34 -0.75
N CYS A 259 -0.41 -10.83 -1.19
CA CYS A 259 0.02 -9.44 -1.00
C CYS A 259 1.04 -9.04 -2.07
N GLY A 260 0.93 -7.82 -2.61
CA GLY A 260 1.88 -7.29 -3.59
C GLY A 260 3.32 -7.21 -3.08
N ALA A 261 3.51 -6.94 -1.77
CA ALA A 261 4.84 -6.89 -1.17
C ALA A 261 5.50 -8.28 -1.04
N PHE A 262 4.74 -9.32 -0.82
CA PHE A 262 5.26 -10.70 -0.92
C PHE A 262 5.68 -11.02 -2.36
N GLY A 263 4.93 -10.54 -3.34
CA GLY A 263 5.30 -10.68 -4.75
C GLY A 263 6.60 -9.95 -5.11
N ASP A 264 6.87 -8.80 -4.50
CA ASP A 264 8.14 -8.07 -4.71
C ASP A 264 9.35 -8.85 -4.16
N ASP A 265 9.16 -9.64 -3.11
CA ASP A 265 10.21 -10.46 -2.51
C ASP A 265 10.27 -11.89 -3.09
N GLY A 266 9.26 -12.31 -3.87
CA GLY A 266 9.10 -13.68 -4.32
C GLY A 266 8.78 -14.65 -3.18
N GLU A 267 8.22 -14.14 -2.05
CA GLU A 267 7.95 -14.93 -0.86
C GLU A 267 6.50 -15.42 -0.80
N TYR A 268 6.31 -16.64 -0.35
CA TYR A 268 5.00 -17.28 -0.13
C TYR A 268 4.09 -17.27 -1.38
N PRO A 269 4.58 -17.76 -2.52
CA PRO A 269 3.75 -17.85 -3.72
C PRO A 269 2.57 -18.79 -3.49
N ILE A 270 1.42 -18.42 -4.06
CA ILE A 270 0.23 -19.27 -4.14
C ILE A 270 0.24 -19.96 -5.50
N ASP A 271 -0.14 -21.22 -5.54
CA ASP A 271 -0.30 -21.95 -6.80
C ASP A 271 -1.56 -21.48 -7.52
N PHE A 272 -1.37 -20.68 -8.55
CA PHE A 272 -2.46 -20.09 -9.34
C PHE A 272 -3.39 -21.16 -9.90
N ALA A 273 -2.84 -22.22 -10.49
CA ALA A 273 -3.66 -23.26 -11.13
C ALA A 273 -4.53 -24.01 -10.12
N LYS A 274 -4.00 -24.31 -8.95
CA LYS A 274 -4.75 -24.97 -7.88
C LYS A 274 -5.85 -24.09 -7.31
N GLU A 275 -5.56 -22.82 -7.04
CA GLU A 275 -6.59 -21.90 -6.53
C GLU A 275 -7.69 -21.67 -7.57
N MET A 276 -7.36 -21.55 -8.86
CA MET A 276 -8.34 -21.46 -9.93
C MET A 276 -9.18 -22.74 -10.06
N ALA A 277 -8.62 -23.90 -9.74
CA ALA A 277 -9.34 -25.17 -9.65
C ALA A 277 -10.22 -25.31 -8.38
N GLY A 278 -10.20 -24.34 -7.49
CA GLY A 278 -11.00 -24.33 -6.25
C GLY A 278 -10.27 -24.88 -5.03
N GLU A 279 -8.97 -25.11 -5.12
CA GLU A 279 -8.14 -25.49 -3.99
C GLU A 279 -7.59 -24.22 -3.33
N PHE A 280 -7.93 -23.99 -2.04
CA PHE A 280 -7.29 -22.94 -1.26
C PHE A 280 -5.93 -23.43 -0.78
N PHE A 281 -4.89 -22.68 -1.05
CA PHE A 281 -3.52 -23.03 -0.69
C PHE A 281 -2.78 -21.86 -0.06
N THR A 282 -2.42 -22.01 1.21
CA THR A 282 -1.46 -21.13 1.88
C THR A 282 -0.16 -21.89 2.08
N PRO A 283 1.01 -21.39 1.64
CA PRO A 283 2.29 -22.06 1.85
C PRO A 283 2.51 -22.40 3.32
N LEU A 284 3.03 -23.63 3.59
CA LEU A 284 3.21 -24.14 4.95
C LEU A 284 4.01 -23.20 5.85
N LYS A 285 5.11 -22.65 5.34
CA LYS A 285 5.94 -21.69 6.07
C LYS A 285 5.16 -20.44 6.46
N HIS A 286 4.32 -19.94 5.57
CA HIS A 286 3.44 -18.80 5.87
C HIS A 286 2.41 -19.16 6.94
N GLN A 287 1.89 -20.38 6.94
CA GLN A 287 0.99 -20.86 8.01
C GLN A 287 1.68 -20.90 9.37
N GLU A 288 2.92 -21.37 9.42
CA GLU A 288 3.72 -21.38 10.65
C GLU A 288 3.99 -19.98 11.16
N GLU A 289 4.39 -19.05 10.29
CA GLU A 289 4.61 -17.65 10.66
C GLU A 289 3.31 -16.97 11.10
N LEU A 290 2.18 -17.28 10.46
CA LEU A 290 0.85 -16.82 10.87
C LEU A 290 0.47 -17.34 12.25
N HIS A 291 0.80 -18.58 12.57
CA HIS A 291 0.54 -19.14 13.88
C HIS A 291 1.32 -18.39 14.96
N SER A 292 2.62 -18.17 14.73
CA SER A 292 3.46 -17.36 15.62
C SER A 292 2.94 -15.92 15.78
N MET A 293 2.44 -15.29 14.69
CA MET A 293 1.82 -13.98 14.80
C MET A 293 0.52 -14.00 15.63
N LYS A 294 -0.28 -15.04 15.51
CA LYS A 294 -1.50 -15.17 16.34
C LYS A 294 -1.18 -15.23 17.82
N GLU A 295 -0.14 -15.96 18.21
CA GLU A 295 0.28 -16.03 19.62
C GLU A 295 0.71 -14.65 20.14
N ASP A 296 1.53 -13.91 19.37
CA ASP A 296 2.07 -12.62 19.80
C ASP A 296 1.07 -11.47 19.66
N CYS A 297 0.25 -11.49 18.61
CA CYS A 297 -0.58 -10.36 18.20
C CYS A 297 -2.03 -10.49 18.65
N SER A 298 -2.63 -11.69 18.64
CA SER A 298 -4.04 -11.87 18.97
C SER A 298 -4.36 -11.58 20.44
N ILE A 299 -3.39 -11.74 21.32
CA ILE A 299 -3.48 -11.39 22.74
C ILE A 299 -3.02 -9.95 23.02
N CYS A 300 -2.49 -9.25 22.02
CA CYS A 300 -1.98 -7.91 22.17
C CYS A 300 -3.12 -6.89 22.24
N PRO A 301 -3.16 -6.01 23.28
CA PRO A 301 -4.20 -4.98 23.39
C PRO A 301 -4.16 -3.98 22.24
N MET A 302 -3.02 -3.87 21.52
CA MET A 302 -2.85 -2.98 20.36
C MET A 302 -3.31 -3.59 19.04
N PHE A 303 -3.80 -4.84 19.03
CA PHE A 303 -4.15 -5.52 17.79
C PHE A 303 -5.22 -4.78 16.97
N ALA A 304 -6.20 -4.17 17.65
CA ALA A 304 -7.25 -3.39 17.00
C ALA A 304 -6.71 -2.14 16.28
N ILE A 305 -5.58 -1.60 16.69
CA ILE A 305 -4.92 -0.43 16.11
C ILE A 305 -3.88 -0.86 15.07
N CYS A 306 -2.94 -1.70 15.48
CA CYS A 306 -1.83 -2.18 14.65
C CYS A 306 -2.28 -3.15 13.55
N ASN A 307 -3.32 -3.93 13.80
CA ASN A 307 -3.94 -4.90 12.88
C ASN A 307 -3.10 -6.14 12.56
N GLY A 308 -1.88 -6.25 13.09
CA GLY A 308 -1.05 -7.43 12.87
C GLY A 308 -0.85 -7.76 11.37
N CYS A 309 -0.52 -6.77 10.55
CA CYS A 309 -0.23 -7.01 9.14
C CYS A 309 0.88 -8.05 9.02
N LYS A 310 0.60 -9.17 8.34
CA LYS A 310 1.52 -10.31 8.22
C LYS A 310 2.89 -9.89 7.71
N LYS A 311 2.91 -9.13 6.61
CA LYS A 311 4.16 -8.64 6.01
C LYS A 311 4.95 -7.79 7.00
N THR A 312 4.30 -6.78 7.60
CA THR A 312 4.95 -5.89 8.57
C THR A 312 5.49 -6.64 9.80
N VAL A 313 4.69 -7.54 10.37
CA VAL A 313 5.11 -8.27 11.58
C VAL A 313 6.25 -9.24 11.27
N THR A 314 6.16 -9.99 10.18
CA THR A 314 7.21 -10.89 9.74
C THR A 314 8.52 -10.15 9.47
N ASP A 315 8.46 -9.03 8.75
CA ASP A 315 9.65 -8.24 8.42
C ASP A 315 10.25 -7.58 9.64
N THR A 316 9.44 -7.00 10.52
CA THR A 316 9.95 -6.37 11.75
C THR A 316 10.59 -7.40 12.69
N LYS A 317 10.06 -8.63 12.78
CA LYS A 317 10.70 -9.73 13.52
C LYS A 317 12.03 -10.13 12.86
N ARG A 318 12.05 -10.33 11.55
CA ARG A 318 13.25 -10.69 10.79
C ARG A 318 14.36 -9.65 10.90
N LEU A 319 14.00 -8.38 10.93
CA LEU A 319 14.93 -7.25 11.05
C LEU A 319 15.31 -6.91 12.51
N GLY A 320 14.74 -7.59 13.50
CA GLY A 320 14.95 -7.26 14.91
C GLY A 320 14.27 -5.97 15.37
N LEU A 321 13.28 -5.47 14.62
CA LEU A 321 12.57 -4.22 14.87
C LEU A 321 11.23 -4.42 15.59
N ALA A 322 10.82 -5.65 15.86
CA ALA A 322 9.49 -5.94 16.42
C ALA A 322 9.29 -5.30 17.79
N GLU A 323 10.30 -5.34 18.65
CA GLU A 323 10.22 -4.72 19.97
C GLU A 323 10.06 -3.19 19.88
N HIS A 324 10.87 -2.53 19.05
CA HIS A 324 10.76 -1.09 18.79
C HIS A 324 9.36 -0.73 18.27
N HIS A 325 8.90 -1.44 17.23
CA HIS A 325 7.58 -1.24 16.66
C HIS A 325 6.47 -1.39 17.70
N CYS A 326 6.47 -2.49 18.45
CA CYS A 326 5.43 -2.78 19.45
C CYS A 326 5.45 -1.75 20.60
N ARG A 327 6.63 -1.36 21.09
CA ARG A 327 6.79 -0.35 22.14
C ARG A 327 6.23 1.00 21.68
N LYS A 328 6.60 1.44 20.50
CA LYS A 328 6.14 2.70 19.91
C LYS A 328 4.64 2.69 19.67
N MET A 329 4.08 1.63 19.07
CA MET A 329 2.62 1.50 18.91
C MET A 329 1.88 1.61 20.23
N LYS A 330 2.34 0.93 21.29
CA LYS A 330 1.74 1.00 22.62
C LYS A 330 1.78 2.42 23.19
N SER A 331 2.86 3.18 22.95
CA SER A 331 2.95 4.57 23.42
C SER A 331 2.00 5.53 22.71
N LEU A 332 1.66 5.26 21.46
CA LEU A 332 0.73 6.08 20.66
C LEU A 332 -0.75 5.73 20.91
N ALA A 333 -1.00 4.53 21.41
CA ALA A 333 -2.35 3.99 21.53
C ALA A 333 -3.31 4.84 22.35
N PRO A 334 -2.97 5.40 23.52
CA PRO A 334 -3.89 6.23 24.30
C PRO A 334 -4.44 7.41 23.48
N ARG A 335 -3.58 8.07 22.71
CA ARG A 335 -3.99 9.19 21.87
C ARG A 335 -4.89 8.74 20.72
N ILE A 336 -4.58 7.60 20.08
CA ILE A 336 -5.42 7.05 19.00
C ILE A 336 -6.80 6.65 19.53
N ILE A 337 -6.86 6.03 20.70
CA ILE A 337 -8.11 5.66 21.36
C ILE A 337 -8.96 6.90 21.68
N GLU A 338 -8.35 7.93 22.25
CA GLU A 338 -9.00 9.21 22.52
C GLU A 338 -9.60 9.83 21.24
N LEU A 339 -8.84 9.88 20.15
CA LEU A 339 -9.29 10.43 18.87
C LEU A 339 -10.46 9.64 18.26
N ASN A 340 -10.57 8.35 18.58
CA ASN A 340 -11.72 7.54 18.21
C ASN A 340 -12.94 7.76 19.15
N GLY A 341 -12.84 8.66 20.14
CA GLY A 341 -13.89 8.97 21.08
C GLY A 341 -14.20 7.82 22.05
N LEU A 342 -13.21 6.99 22.34
CA LEU A 342 -13.31 5.84 23.26
C LEU A 342 -12.62 6.15 24.60
N THR A 343 -12.71 7.40 25.06
CA THR A 343 -12.17 7.86 26.34
C THR A 343 -12.82 7.12 27.50
N GLY A 344 -11.99 6.74 28.47
CA GLY A 344 -12.43 6.02 29.67
C GLY A 344 -12.41 4.49 29.57
N LEU A 345 -12.09 3.94 28.40
CA LEU A 345 -11.95 2.48 28.22
C LEU A 345 -10.56 1.93 28.54
N VAL A 346 -9.55 2.79 28.61
CA VAL A 346 -8.18 2.42 28.96
C VAL A 346 -7.60 3.50 29.86
N GLU A 347 -7.32 3.17 31.11
CA GLU A 347 -6.46 4.02 31.92
C GLU A 347 -5.03 3.94 31.37
N PRO A 348 -4.35 5.09 31.14
CA PRO A 348 -2.97 5.07 30.72
C PRO A 348 -2.13 4.43 31.85
N THR A 349 -1.70 3.21 31.64
CA THR A 349 -0.71 2.59 32.51
C THR A 349 0.64 3.22 32.19
N PRO A 350 1.31 3.87 33.14
CA PRO A 350 2.66 4.34 32.91
C PRO A 350 3.52 3.12 32.52
N TYR A 351 4.29 3.26 31.46
CA TYR A 351 5.24 2.23 31.08
C TYR A 351 6.30 2.12 32.18
N VAL A 352 6.16 1.10 33.02
CA VAL A 352 7.20 0.69 33.96
C VAL A 352 7.83 -0.56 33.39
N ASP A 353 9.14 -0.50 33.27
CA ASP A 353 10.01 -1.51 32.70
C ASP A 353 9.79 -2.91 33.33
N GLU A 354 9.89 -3.95 32.46
CA GLU A 354 10.19 -5.35 32.75
C GLU A 354 9.12 -6.32 33.26
N SER A 355 7.86 -5.93 33.51
CA SER A 355 6.81 -6.95 33.71
C SER A 355 5.50 -6.56 33.03
N VAL A 356 5.27 -7.09 31.85
CA VAL A 356 4.02 -6.88 31.11
C VAL A 356 2.87 -7.53 31.87
N GLN A 357 2.13 -6.75 32.64
CA GLN A 357 0.78 -7.15 33.02
C GLN A 357 -0.17 -6.85 31.87
N LEU A 358 -0.68 -7.91 31.26
CA LEU A 358 -1.70 -7.82 30.23
C LEU A 358 -3.00 -7.31 30.85
N ILE A 359 -3.47 -6.15 30.42
CA ILE A 359 -4.80 -5.65 30.74
C ILE A 359 -5.74 -6.14 29.62
N PRO A 360 -6.73 -6.97 29.91
CA PRO A 360 -7.68 -7.41 28.89
C PRO A 360 -8.54 -6.22 28.43
N VAL A 361 -8.49 -5.90 27.14
CA VAL A 361 -9.46 -5.01 26.52
C VAL A 361 -10.76 -5.80 26.35
N GLN A 362 -11.75 -5.55 27.19
CA GLN A 362 -13.10 -6.03 26.92
C GLN A 362 -13.70 -5.19 25.80
N VAL A 363 -13.79 -5.78 24.62
CA VAL A 363 -14.61 -5.22 23.55
C VAL A 363 -16.07 -5.51 23.92
N VAL A 364 -16.74 -4.51 24.43
CA VAL A 364 -18.19 -4.58 24.59
C VAL A 364 -18.78 -4.31 23.20
N SER A 365 -19.30 -5.38 22.58
CA SER A 365 -20.16 -5.25 21.39
C SER A 365 -21.46 -4.59 21.85
N VAL A 366 -21.76 -3.43 21.25
CA VAL A 366 -23.07 -2.77 21.28
C VAL A 366 -23.83 -3.14 20.03
#